data_4cb50bab2dfc1273022ef1bada507dbc
#
_entry.id   4cb50bab2dfc1273022ef1bada507dbc
#
_cell.length_a   1.000
_cell.length_b   1.000
_cell.length_c   1.000
_cell.angle_alpha   90.00
_cell.angle_beta   90.00
_cell.angle_gamma   90.00
#
_symmetry.space_group_name_H-M   'P 1'
#
loop_
_entity.id
_entity.type
_entity.pdbx_description
1 polymer ?
#
loop_
_entity_poly.entity_id
_entity_poly.type
_entity_poly.pdbx_seq_one_letter_code
_entity_poly.pdbx_strand_id
1 'polypeptide(L)'
;YYYMRISTEEERGKQKYSRQEQAIKSYCRNNQIEYDEQDCYKDDCSGKSFNRPRWKKLISRLQAGDTIIMKDISRFTRADAEESYQVYMELLNSGISLIFLDNPTVSSDYIKKMMGIAEEQSIVTRTALQGTIKLLLIVELDRVETERKTIVKRIKDGIQASPKQSGRPKGQIEKLSDDLQTDIKLYLSDRSIKQVDLMRKHQISRNTLKKYIQLLQQKN
;
A
#
# COMPACT_ATOMS: atom_id res chain seq x y z
N TYR A 1 10.88 -9.74 14.73
CA TYR A 1 10.29 -8.48 14.24
C TYR A 1 9.15 -8.74 13.27
N TYR A 2 8.24 -7.78 13.15
CA TYR A 2 7.06 -7.87 12.27
C TYR A 2 7.05 -6.68 11.31
N TYR A 3 6.88 -6.96 10.03
CA TYR A 3 6.79 -5.88 9.05
C TYR A 3 5.46 -5.93 8.28
N MET A 4 4.79 -4.79 8.25
CA MET A 4 3.50 -4.63 7.58
C MET A 4 3.55 -3.42 6.64
N ARG A 5 2.85 -3.49 5.51
CA ARG A 5 2.79 -2.38 4.55
C ARG A 5 1.43 -2.29 3.88
N ILE A 6 0.95 -1.06 3.72
CA ILE A 6 -0.18 -0.71 2.86
C ILE A 6 0.30 0.31 1.82
N SER A 7 -0.21 0.29 0.60
CA SER A 7 0.50 0.89 -0.52
C SER A 7 -0.18 2.07 -1.22
N THR A 8 -1.44 2.41 -0.95
CA THR A 8 -2.12 3.54 -1.61
C THR A 8 -3.25 4.13 -0.80
N GLU A 9 -3.66 5.37 -1.12
CA GLU A 9 -4.82 6.03 -0.51
C GLU A 9 -6.14 5.25 -0.76
N GLU A 10 -6.27 4.60 -1.91
CA GLU A 10 -7.42 3.74 -2.21
C GLU A 10 -7.42 2.46 -1.37
N GLU A 11 -6.24 1.91 -1.06
CA GLU A 11 -6.08 0.78 -0.16
C GLU A 11 -6.25 1.19 1.30
N ARG A 12 -5.96 2.45 1.68
CA ARG A 12 -6.15 2.98 3.05
C ARG A 12 -7.58 2.84 3.54
N GLY A 13 -8.57 2.99 2.67
CA GLY A 13 -9.99 2.81 3.02
C GLY A 13 -10.43 1.35 3.12
N LYS A 14 -9.77 0.42 2.44
CA LYS A 14 -10.17 -0.99 2.28
C LYS A 14 -9.23 -1.99 2.95
N GLN A 15 -7.93 -1.67 3.05
CA GLN A 15 -6.91 -2.54 3.65
C GLN A 15 -6.31 -1.87 4.89
N LYS A 16 -6.83 -2.24 6.04
CA LYS A 16 -6.20 -1.89 7.32
C LYS A 16 -5.08 -2.89 7.60
N TYR A 17 -4.08 -2.47 8.37
CA TYR A 17 -3.04 -3.37 8.91
C TYR A 17 -3.63 -4.57 9.66
N SER A 18 -4.86 -4.46 10.15
CA SER A 18 -5.54 -5.47 10.96
C SER A 18 -5.51 -6.89 10.40
N ARG A 19 -5.64 -7.06 9.08
CA ARG A 19 -5.55 -8.39 8.45
C ARG A 19 -4.14 -8.97 8.50
N GLN A 20 -3.13 -8.13 8.32
CA GLN A 20 -1.73 -8.55 8.38
C GLN A 20 -1.35 -8.87 9.83
N GLU A 21 -1.74 -8.00 10.75
CA GLU A 21 -1.50 -8.14 12.18
C GLU A 21 -2.18 -9.39 12.75
N GLN A 22 -3.43 -9.65 12.39
CA GLN A 22 -4.14 -10.85 12.80
C GLN A 22 -3.45 -12.13 12.31
N ALA A 23 -2.99 -12.16 11.05
CA ALA A 23 -2.25 -13.30 10.50
C ALA A 23 -0.94 -13.53 11.27
N ILE A 24 -0.18 -12.45 11.54
CA ILE A 24 1.07 -12.52 12.29
C ILE A 24 0.82 -12.96 13.73
N LYS A 25 -0.17 -12.38 14.43
CA LYS A 25 -0.53 -12.79 15.80
C LYS A 25 -0.96 -14.25 15.89
N SER A 26 -1.70 -14.74 14.88
CA SER A 26 -2.09 -16.16 14.80
C SER A 26 -0.87 -17.05 14.60
N TYR A 27 0.05 -16.67 13.72
CA TYR A 27 1.30 -17.41 13.52
C TYR A 27 2.14 -17.45 14.80
N CYS A 28 2.32 -16.30 15.47
CA CYS A 28 3.07 -16.24 16.73
C CYS A 28 2.48 -17.16 17.80
N ARG A 29 1.14 -17.13 17.96
CA ARG A 29 0.44 -18.01 18.91
C ARG A 29 0.66 -19.49 18.59
N ASN A 30 0.54 -19.86 17.32
CA ASN A 30 0.69 -21.27 16.89
C ASN A 30 2.12 -21.79 17.06
N ASN A 31 3.10 -20.89 17.03
CA ASN A 31 4.53 -21.25 17.18
C ASN A 31 5.10 -20.86 18.56
N GLN A 32 4.25 -20.51 19.53
CA GLN A 32 4.66 -20.13 20.90
C GLN A 32 5.65 -18.96 20.92
N ILE A 33 5.51 -18.02 19.98
CA ILE A 33 6.31 -16.79 19.90
C ILE A 33 5.53 -15.69 20.61
N GLU A 34 6.16 -14.98 21.52
CA GLU A 34 5.57 -13.80 22.15
C GLU A 34 5.48 -12.65 21.14
N TYR A 35 4.30 -12.08 20.99
CA TYR A 35 4.08 -10.95 20.09
C TYR A 35 4.22 -9.63 20.87
N ASP A 36 5.23 -8.83 20.52
CA ASP A 36 5.42 -7.49 21.04
C ASP A 36 5.10 -6.42 19.97
N GLU A 37 4.25 -5.45 20.31
CA GLU A 37 3.92 -4.33 19.42
C GLU A 37 5.12 -3.41 19.16
N GLN A 38 6.11 -3.36 20.04
CA GLN A 38 7.32 -2.56 19.87
C GLN A 38 8.21 -3.08 18.73
N ASP A 39 8.09 -4.36 18.41
CA ASP A 39 8.79 -5.01 17.30
C ASP A 39 8.03 -4.93 15.97
N CYS A 40 6.94 -4.17 15.95
CA CYS A 40 6.08 -4.02 14.78
C CYS A 40 6.41 -2.75 13.99
N TYR A 41 6.78 -2.91 12.73
CA TYR A 41 7.12 -1.84 11.79
C TYR A 41 6.04 -1.73 10.72
N LYS A 42 5.38 -0.55 10.65
CA LYS A 42 4.24 -0.32 9.74
C LYS A 42 4.56 0.84 8.78
N ASP A 43 4.65 0.57 7.48
CA ASP A 43 4.83 1.57 6.43
C ASP A 43 3.54 1.77 5.63
N ASP A 44 3.19 3.04 5.40
CA ASP A 44 2.09 3.47 4.54
C ASP A 44 2.66 4.13 3.28
N CYS A 45 3.22 3.29 2.40
CA CYS A 45 3.84 3.74 1.16
C CYS A 45 3.93 2.63 0.11
N SER A 46 4.30 3.01 -1.12
CA SER A 46 4.51 2.07 -2.21
C SER A 46 5.60 1.05 -1.90
N GLY A 47 5.41 -0.19 -2.34
CA GLY A 47 6.42 -1.25 -2.29
C GLY A 47 7.41 -1.24 -3.44
N LYS A 48 7.37 -0.25 -4.34
CA LYS A 48 8.24 -0.16 -5.53
C LYS A 48 9.71 0.16 -5.22
N SER A 49 10.02 0.53 -4.00
CA SER A 49 11.37 0.87 -3.57
C SER A 49 11.54 0.43 -2.11
N PHE A 50 12.77 0.11 -1.73
CA PHE A 50 13.15 -0.14 -0.34
C PHE A 50 13.42 1.15 0.45
N ASN A 51 13.29 2.32 -0.17
CA ASN A 51 13.40 3.62 0.49
C ASN A 51 12.13 3.94 1.31
N ARG A 52 11.89 3.16 2.35
CA ARG A 52 10.72 3.27 3.25
C ARG A 52 11.18 3.56 4.67
N PRO A 53 10.57 4.54 5.36
CA PRO A 53 11.08 5.00 6.67
C PRO A 53 11.14 3.91 7.73
N ARG A 54 10.06 3.13 7.88
CA ARG A 54 10.00 2.07 8.90
C ARG A 54 10.81 0.86 8.51
N TRP A 55 10.88 0.52 7.23
CA TRP A 55 11.77 -0.51 6.71
C TRP A 55 13.23 -0.17 7.02
N LYS A 56 13.70 1.04 6.69
CA LYS A 56 15.07 1.47 7.01
C LYS A 56 15.37 1.40 8.51
N LYS A 57 14.42 1.84 9.35
CA LYS A 57 14.55 1.74 10.80
C LYS A 57 14.63 0.29 11.27
N LEU A 58 13.85 -0.62 10.68
CA LEU A 58 13.93 -2.04 10.97
C LEU A 58 15.31 -2.58 10.60
N ILE A 59 15.73 -2.40 9.34
CA ILE A 59 17.03 -2.89 8.85
C ILE A 59 18.21 -2.42 9.72
N SER A 60 18.19 -1.17 10.19
CA SER A 60 19.27 -0.63 11.06
C SER A 60 19.31 -1.23 12.47
N ARG A 61 18.28 -1.96 12.90
CA ARG A 61 18.24 -2.66 14.21
C ARG A 61 18.59 -4.13 14.14
N LEU A 62 18.49 -4.73 12.95
CA LEU A 62 18.65 -6.16 12.78
C LEU A 62 20.06 -6.62 13.07
N GLN A 63 20.16 -7.79 13.69
CA GLN A 63 21.38 -8.53 13.93
C GLN A 63 21.28 -9.95 13.36
N ALA A 64 22.43 -10.60 13.17
CA ALA A 64 22.46 -12.00 12.74
C ALA A 64 21.66 -12.87 13.72
N GLY A 65 20.80 -13.72 13.20
CA GLY A 65 19.86 -14.54 13.96
C GLY A 65 18.45 -13.96 14.05
N ASP A 66 18.25 -12.68 13.74
CA ASP A 66 16.93 -12.08 13.75
C ASP A 66 16.03 -12.60 12.63
N THR A 67 14.73 -12.55 12.88
CA THR A 67 13.70 -12.98 11.93
C THR A 67 12.69 -11.86 11.69
N ILE A 68 12.37 -11.59 10.42
CA ILE A 68 11.29 -10.69 10.01
C ILE A 68 10.10 -11.52 9.53
N ILE A 69 8.96 -11.38 10.18
CA ILE A 69 7.72 -12.04 9.79
C ILE A 69 6.83 -11.07 9.03
N MET A 70 6.38 -11.47 7.87
CA MET A 70 5.47 -10.73 6.99
C MET A 70 4.31 -11.62 6.55
N LYS A 71 3.15 -11.03 6.31
CA LYS A 71 1.99 -11.79 5.83
C LYS A 71 2.27 -12.44 4.48
N ASP A 72 2.72 -11.66 3.52
CA ASP A 72 2.98 -12.10 2.15
C ASP A 72 4.18 -11.37 1.55
N ILE A 73 4.74 -11.91 0.47
CA ILE A 73 5.92 -11.37 -0.19
C ILE A 73 5.68 -9.97 -0.77
N SER A 74 4.43 -9.58 -1.07
CA SER A 74 4.10 -8.24 -1.54
C SER A 74 4.31 -7.16 -0.47
N ARG A 75 4.43 -7.55 0.81
CA ARG A 75 4.79 -6.62 1.91
C ARG A 75 6.28 -6.33 1.87
N PHE A 76 7.10 -7.34 1.56
CA PHE A 76 8.52 -7.19 1.36
C PHE A 76 8.82 -6.24 0.19
N THR A 77 8.32 -6.56 -1.00
CA THR A 77 8.64 -5.80 -2.21
C THR A 77 7.52 -5.81 -3.25
N ARG A 78 7.55 -4.80 -4.12
CA ARG A 78 6.92 -4.67 -5.43
C ARG A 78 7.86 -3.91 -6.37
N ALA A 79 9.16 -3.91 -6.06
CA ALA A 79 10.23 -3.39 -6.89
C ALA A 79 10.55 -4.39 -8.01
N ASP A 80 11.54 -4.04 -8.81
CA ASP A 80 12.12 -4.96 -9.80
C ASP A 80 12.56 -6.28 -9.15
N ALA A 81 12.39 -7.39 -9.87
CA ALA A 81 12.65 -8.72 -9.33
C ALA A 81 14.13 -8.93 -9.00
N GLU A 82 15.05 -8.41 -9.81
CA GLU A 82 16.49 -8.53 -9.57
C GLU A 82 16.91 -7.69 -8.35
N GLU A 83 16.45 -6.42 -8.23
CA GLU A 83 16.68 -5.59 -7.04
C GLU A 83 16.17 -6.29 -5.78
N SER A 84 14.97 -6.84 -5.87
CA SER A 84 14.32 -7.53 -4.75
C SER A 84 15.08 -8.81 -4.35
N TYR A 85 15.60 -9.55 -5.33
CA TYR A 85 16.44 -10.71 -5.10
C TYR A 85 17.75 -10.33 -4.40
N GLN A 86 18.42 -9.26 -4.81
CA GLN A 86 19.64 -8.78 -4.19
C GLN A 86 19.41 -8.45 -2.71
N VAL A 87 18.38 -7.66 -2.40
CA VAL A 87 18.04 -7.31 -1.00
C VAL A 87 17.68 -8.55 -0.17
N TYR A 88 16.96 -9.51 -0.77
CA TYR A 88 16.64 -10.77 -0.11
C TYR A 88 17.92 -11.54 0.26
N MET A 89 18.84 -11.68 -0.69
CA MET A 89 20.09 -12.41 -0.48
C MET A 89 21.04 -11.69 0.49
N GLU A 90 21.09 -10.36 0.45
CA GLU A 90 21.86 -9.57 1.43
C GLU A 90 21.39 -9.84 2.86
N LEU A 91 20.09 -9.84 3.10
CA LEU A 91 19.52 -10.17 4.41
C LEU A 91 19.84 -11.60 4.82
N LEU A 92 19.65 -12.55 3.91
CA LEU A 92 19.93 -13.96 4.17
C LEU A 92 21.41 -14.20 4.52
N ASN A 93 22.31 -13.59 3.76
CA ASN A 93 23.77 -13.68 3.98
C ASN A 93 24.21 -12.96 5.27
N SER A 94 23.48 -11.95 5.70
CA SER A 94 23.69 -11.27 7.00
C SER A 94 23.13 -12.09 8.19
N GLY A 95 22.64 -13.30 7.95
CA GLY A 95 22.07 -14.17 8.98
C GLY A 95 20.64 -13.83 9.38
N ILE A 96 19.97 -12.95 8.65
CA ILE A 96 18.58 -12.54 8.91
C ILE A 96 17.63 -13.50 8.19
N SER A 97 16.58 -13.95 8.87
CA SER A 97 15.56 -14.82 8.30
C SER A 97 14.30 -14.03 7.91
N LEU A 98 13.72 -14.37 6.77
CA LEU A 98 12.46 -13.83 6.29
C LEU A 98 11.38 -14.91 6.28
N ILE A 99 10.25 -14.66 6.92
CA ILE A 99 9.09 -15.56 6.92
C ILE A 99 7.92 -14.88 6.24
N PHE A 100 7.40 -15.51 5.20
CA PHE A 100 6.21 -15.07 4.47
C PHE A 100 5.08 -16.08 4.72
N LEU A 101 4.06 -15.68 5.49
CA LEU A 101 3.01 -16.58 5.96
C LEU A 101 2.20 -17.19 4.79
N ASP A 102 1.89 -16.39 3.77
CA ASP A 102 1.13 -16.82 2.59
C ASP A 102 2.04 -17.41 1.48
N ASN A 103 3.37 -17.29 1.60
CA ASN A 103 4.34 -17.75 0.60
C ASN A 103 5.50 -18.52 1.27
N PRO A 104 5.24 -19.66 1.90
CA PRO A 104 6.27 -20.38 2.68
C PRO A 104 7.45 -20.90 1.83
N THR A 105 7.23 -21.17 0.55
CA THR A 105 8.26 -21.68 -0.39
C THR A 105 9.38 -20.68 -0.70
N VAL A 106 9.15 -19.40 -0.40
CA VAL A 106 10.18 -18.34 -0.51
C VAL A 106 10.64 -17.81 0.85
N SER A 107 10.18 -18.40 1.93
CA SER A 107 10.71 -18.10 3.28
C SER A 107 12.13 -18.62 3.42
N SER A 108 12.94 -17.92 4.22
CA SER A 108 14.37 -18.20 4.37
C SER A 108 14.68 -19.64 4.76
N ASP A 109 13.87 -20.25 5.63
CA ASP A 109 14.11 -21.61 6.09
C ASP A 109 14.00 -22.63 4.95
N TYR A 110 13.00 -22.45 4.07
CA TYR A 110 12.85 -23.31 2.89
C TYR A 110 14.03 -23.12 1.93
N ILE A 111 14.41 -21.88 1.66
CA ILE A 111 15.54 -21.56 0.76
C ILE A 111 16.88 -22.08 1.33
N LYS A 112 17.14 -21.86 2.63
CA LYS A 112 18.34 -22.39 3.31
C LYS A 112 18.41 -23.91 3.23
N LYS A 113 17.29 -24.59 3.45
CA LYS A 113 17.22 -26.05 3.34
C LYS A 113 17.54 -26.52 1.91
N MET A 114 16.97 -25.87 0.90
CA MET A 114 17.27 -26.20 -0.49
C MET A 114 18.73 -25.92 -0.87
N MET A 115 19.31 -24.82 -0.38
CA MET A 115 20.73 -24.50 -0.57
C MET A 115 21.64 -25.51 0.12
N GLY A 116 21.33 -25.92 1.34
CA GLY A 116 22.09 -26.95 2.06
C GLY A 116 22.11 -28.28 1.31
N ILE A 117 20.96 -28.72 0.78
CA ILE A 117 20.89 -29.92 -0.06
C ILE A 117 21.78 -29.76 -1.32
N ALA A 118 21.83 -28.55 -1.92
CA ALA A 118 22.66 -28.29 -3.08
C ALA A 118 24.15 -28.33 -2.76
N GLU A 119 24.60 -27.91 -1.56
CA GLU A 119 25.99 -27.91 -1.17
C GLU A 119 26.58 -29.30 -1.01
N GLU A 120 25.77 -30.29 -0.68
CA GLU A 120 26.18 -31.70 -0.53
C GLU A 120 26.41 -32.40 -1.89
N GLN A 121 26.05 -31.74 -3.01
CA GLN A 121 26.10 -32.31 -4.35
C GLN A 121 27.44 -32.04 -5.05
N SER A 122 27.66 -32.72 -6.20
CA SER A 122 28.77 -32.42 -7.09
C SER A 122 28.69 -30.95 -7.58
N ILE A 123 29.82 -30.38 -7.97
CA ILE A 123 29.92 -28.98 -8.37
C ILE A 123 28.92 -28.63 -9.52
N VAL A 124 28.73 -29.55 -10.46
CA VAL A 124 27.79 -29.35 -11.59
C VAL A 124 26.35 -29.33 -11.07
N THR A 125 25.98 -30.32 -10.25
CA THR A 125 24.64 -30.43 -9.69
C THR A 125 24.35 -29.25 -8.74
N ARG A 126 25.32 -28.85 -7.92
CA ARG A 126 25.22 -27.67 -7.04
C ARG A 126 24.93 -26.41 -7.83
N THR A 127 25.70 -26.14 -8.90
CA THR A 127 25.51 -24.95 -9.74
C THR A 127 24.13 -24.94 -10.38
N ALA A 128 23.65 -26.08 -10.87
CA ALA A 128 22.32 -26.21 -11.46
C ALA A 128 21.23 -25.97 -10.42
N LEU A 129 21.34 -26.56 -9.22
CA LEU A 129 20.37 -26.37 -8.15
C LEU A 129 20.33 -24.92 -7.63
N GLN A 130 21.48 -24.28 -7.43
CA GLN A 130 21.56 -22.87 -7.04
C GLN A 130 20.93 -21.96 -8.10
N GLY A 131 21.18 -22.23 -9.39
CA GLY A 131 20.50 -21.55 -10.50
C GLY A 131 18.97 -21.71 -10.45
N THR A 132 18.49 -22.92 -10.17
CA THR A 132 17.05 -23.20 -10.03
C THR A 132 16.45 -22.48 -8.85
N ILE A 133 17.11 -22.43 -7.69
CA ILE A 133 16.66 -21.69 -6.51
C ILE A 133 16.58 -20.18 -6.82
N LYS A 134 17.61 -19.64 -7.49
CA LYS A 134 17.60 -18.24 -7.95
C LYS A 134 16.40 -17.96 -8.83
N LEU A 135 16.17 -18.80 -9.85
CA LEU A 135 15.01 -18.65 -10.75
C LEU A 135 13.69 -18.72 -10.00
N LEU A 136 13.52 -19.65 -9.08
CA LEU A 136 12.32 -19.78 -8.25
C LEU A 136 12.02 -18.47 -7.47
N LEU A 137 13.05 -17.92 -6.83
CA LEU A 137 12.91 -16.65 -6.11
C LEU A 137 12.54 -15.49 -7.04
N ILE A 138 13.24 -15.36 -8.18
CA ILE A 138 12.95 -14.30 -9.15
C ILE A 138 11.53 -14.42 -9.72
N VAL A 139 11.09 -15.61 -10.05
CA VAL A 139 9.73 -15.86 -10.57
C VAL A 139 8.66 -15.48 -9.53
N GLU A 140 8.85 -15.85 -8.26
CA GLU A 140 7.89 -15.47 -7.22
C GLU A 140 7.89 -13.97 -6.93
N LEU A 141 9.05 -13.31 -7.00
CA LEU A 141 9.17 -11.86 -6.86
C LEU A 141 8.52 -11.11 -8.04
N ASP A 142 8.74 -11.57 -9.29
CA ASP A 142 8.13 -10.99 -10.50
C ASP A 142 6.61 -11.21 -10.52
N ARG A 143 6.13 -12.36 -10.06
CA ARG A 143 4.69 -12.65 -9.98
C ARG A 143 3.93 -11.57 -9.23
N VAL A 144 4.48 -11.07 -8.11
CA VAL A 144 3.86 -10.02 -7.31
C VAL A 144 3.69 -8.71 -8.08
N GLU A 145 4.68 -8.33 -8.88
CA GLU A 145 4.58 -7.14 -9.71
C GLU A 145 3.58 -7.33 -10.86
N THR A 146 3.61 -8.50 -11.49
CA THR A 146 2.72 -8.85 -12.60
C THR A 146 1.25 -8.93 -12.15
N GLU A 147 0.95 -9.52 -11.00
CA GLU A 147 -0.40 -9.52 -10.42
C GLU A 147 -0.90 -8.09 -10.20
N ARG A 148 -0.06 -7.21 -9.65
CA ARG A 148 -0.39 -5.80 -9.47
C ARG A 148 -0.67 -5.10 -10.80
N LYS A 149 0.18 -5.28 -11.82
CA LYS A 149 -0.03 -4.71 -13.16
C LYS A 149 -1.36 -5.16 -13.75
N THR A 150 -1.70 -6.42 -13.57
CA THR A 150 -2.96 -7.01 -14.03
C THR A 150 -4.18 -6.40 -13.32
N ILE A 151 -4.11 -6.23 -12.00
CA ILE A 151 -5.17 -5.59 -11.22
C ILE A 151 -5.37 -4.14 -11.68
N VAL A 152 -4.29 -3.36 -11.81
CA VAL A 152 -4.35 -1.96 -12.28
C VAL A 152 -4.94 -1.88 -13.68
N LYS A 153 -4.57 -2.80 -14.59
CA LYS A 153 -5.14 -2.88 -15.93
C LYS A 153 -6.65 -3.13 -15.85
N ARG A 154 -7.09 -4.15 -15.12
CA ARG A 154 -8.52 -4.46 -14.95
C ARG A 154 -9.33 -3.28 -14.38
N ILE A 155 -8.76 -2.54 -13.43
CA ILE A 155 -9.40 -1.33 -12.87
C ILE A 155 -9.54 -0.26 -13.95
N LYS A 156 -8.49 0.00 -14.74
CA LYS A 156 -8.53 0.96 -15.84
C LYS A 156 -9.56 0.57 -16.90
N ASP A 157 -9.54 -0.69 -17.30
CA ASP A 157 -10.48 -1.23 -18.29
C ASP A 157 -11.92 -1.12 -17.77
N GLY A 158 -12.17 -1.42 -16.48
CA GLY A 158 -13.47 -1.25 -15.85
C GLY A 158 -13.93 0.21 -15.77
N ILE A 159 -13.03 1.16 -15.52
CA ILE A 159 -13.35 2.60 -15.54
C ILE A 159 -13.69 3.05 -16.97
N GLN A 160 -12.95 2.60 -17.97
CA GLN A 160 -13.22 2.94 -19.38
C GLN A 160 -14.55 2.33 -19.89
N ALA A 161 -14.86 1.11 -19.49
CA ALA A 161 -16.10 0.43 -19.86
C ALA A 161 -17.33 0.95 -19.08
N SER A 162 -17.14 1.71 -18.01
CA SER A 162 -18.24 2.24 -17.21
C SER A 162 -18.91 3.43 -17.90
N PRO A 163 -20.23 3.41 -18.12
CA PRO A 163 -20.97 4.57 -18.63
C PRO A 163 -21.01 5.73 -17.63
N LYS A 164 -20.65 5.49 -16.37
CA LYS A 164 -20.57 6.51 -15.32
C LYS A 164 -19.19 7.17 -15.35
N GLN A 165 -19.15 8.48 -15.55
CA GLN A 165 -17.92 9.25 -15.37
C GLN A 165 -17.37 9.03 -13.96
N SER A 166 -16.11 8.54 -13.88
CA SER A 166 -15.40 8.40 -12.61
C SER A 166 -15.10 9.78 -12.04
N GLY A 167 -15.48 10.01 -10.80
CA GLY A 167 -15.28 11.27 -10.10
C GLY A 167 -16.60 11.94 -9.70
N ARG A 168 -16.49 13.03 -8.96
CA ARG A 168 -17.66 13.82 -8.56
C ARG A 168 -18.28 14.46 -9.79
N PRO A 169 -19.62 14.31 -10.05
CA PRO A 169 -20.28 14.92 -11.18
C PRO A 169 -20.02 16.42 -11.22
N LYS A 170 -19.51 16.91 -12.36
CA LYS A 170 -19.32 18.35 -12.55
C LYS A 170 -20.69 19.02 -12.56
N GLY A 171 -20.91 19.96 -11.66
CA GLY A 171 -22.11 20.79 -11.65
C GLY A 171 -23.24 20.34 -10.71
N GLN A 172 -23.18 19.15 -10.10
CA GLN A 172 -24.14 18.83 -9.03
C GLN A 172 -23.72 19.49 -7.72
N ILE A 173 -24.58 20.37 -7.25
CA ILE A 173 -24.40 21.08 -5.98
C ILE A 173 -25.29 20.37 -4.95
N GLU A 174 -24.72 19.37 -4.28
CA GLU A 174 -25.43 18.60 -3.25
C GLU A 174 -25.82 19.42 -2.01
N LYS A 175 -25.40 20.68 -1.89
CA LYS A 175 -25.57 21.48 -0.67
C LYS A 175 -26.00 22.93 -0.93
N LEU A 176 -26.65 23.23 -2.02
CA LEU A 176 -27.27 24.55 -2.17
C LEU A 176 -28.65 24.51 -1.52
N SER A 177 -28.70 24.81 -0.20
CA SER A 177 -29.97 24.94 0.51
C SER A 177 -30.78 26.10 -0.05
N ASP A 178 -32.10 26.03 0.05
CA ASP A 178 -32.99 27.09 -0.42
C ASP A 178 -32.69 28.41 0.30
N ASP A 179 -32.33 28.38 1.58
CA ASP A 179 -31.90 29.56 2.33
C ASP A 179 -30.63 30.20 1.73
N LEU A 180 -29.64 29.41 1.35
CA LEU A 180 -28.42 29.93 0.73
C LEU A 180 -28.69 30.49 -0.66
N GLN A 181 -29.61 29.89 -1.43
CA GLN A 181 -30.04 30.45 -2.73
C GLN A 181 -30.71 31.80 -2.56
N THR A 182 -31.60 31.90 -1.58
CA THR A 182 -32.32 33.15 -1.27
C THR A 182 -31.35 34.24 -0.83
N ASP A 183 -30.45 33.93 0.08
CA ASP A 183 -29.44 34.86 0.55
C ASP A 183 -28.47 35.32 -0.55
N ILE A 184 -28.07 34.43 -1.48
CA ILE A 184 -27.26 34.82 -2.65
C ILE A 184 -28.04 35.72 -3.60
N LYS A 185 -29.32 35.45 -3.82
CA LYS A 185 -30.18 36.35 -4.68
C LYS A 185 -30.31 37.73 -4.04
N LEU A 186 -30.51 37.80 -2.71
CA LEU A 186 -30.51 39.07 -1.98
C LEU A 186 -29.16 39.80 -2.09
N TYR A 187 -28.06 39.10 -1.91
CA TYR A 187 -26.71 39.66 -2.10
C TYR A 187 -26.48 40.23 -3.51
N LEU A 188 -27.05 39.61 -4.53
CA LEU A 188 -26.93 40.06 -5.91
C LEU A 188 -27.80 41.30 -6.20
N SER A 189 -28.91 41.49 -5.47
CA SER A 189 -29.82 42.61 -5.61
C SER A 189 -29.52 43.78 -4.66
N ASP A 190 -28.95 43.52 -3.50
CA ASP A 190 -28.67 44.51 -2.45
C ASP A 190 -27.16 44.59 -2.14
N ARG A 191 -26.53 45.73 -2.45
CA ARG A 191 -25.11 46.01 -2.24
C ARG A 191 -24.74 46.18 -0.75
N SER A 192 -25.72 46.29 0.16
CA SER A 192 -25.45 46.41 1.60
C SER A 192 -24.95 45.08 2.23
N ILE A 193 -25.29 43.94 1.61
CA ILE A 193 -24.91 42.62 2.09
C ILE A 193 -23.47 42.30 1.67
N LYS A 194 -22.63 41.85 2.63
CA LYS A 194 -21.23 41.52 2.35
C LYS A 194 -21.03 40.02 2.19
N GLN A 195 -20.12 39.60 1.27
CA GLN A 195 -19.76 38.18 1.10
C GLN A 195 -19.30 37.49 2.38
N VAL A 196 -18.66 38.26 3.26
CA VAL A 196 -18.16 37.74 4.57
C VAL A 196 -19.32 37.29 5.47
N ASP A 197 -20.45 38.00 5.43
CA ASP A 197 -21.61 37.70 6.25
C ASP A 197 -22.29 36.40 5.77
N LEU A 198 -22.41 36.23 4.45
CA LEU A 198 -22.88 34.98 3.83
C LEU A 198 -21.99 33.81 4.15
N MET A 199 -20.67 34.00 4.06
CA MET A 199 -19.69 32.95 4.41
C MET A 199 -19.81 32.50 5.87
N ARG A 200 -20.00 33.44 6.82
CA ARG A 200 -20.19 33.16 8.25
C ARG A 200 -21.52 32.46 8.53
N LYS A 201 -22.61 33.01 7.96
CA LYS A 201 -23.97 32.46 8.16
C LYS A 201 -24.07 31.01 7.69
N HIS A 202 -23.49 30.69 6.52
CA HIS A 202 -23.61 29.35 5.92
C HIS A 202 -22.38 28.47 6.12
N GLN A 203 -21.39 28.92 6.86
CA GLN A 203 -20.13 28.18 7.15
C GLN A 203 -19.42 27.65 5.88
N ILE A 204 -19.40 28.47 4.82
CA ILE A 204 -18.81 28.11 3.53
C ILE A 204 -17.57 28.93 3.22
N SER A 205 -16.65 28.35 2.44
CA SER A 205 -15.46 29.05 1.99
C SER A 205 -15.77 30.08 0.91
N ARG A 206 -14.88 31.07 0.76
CA ARG A 206 -14.98 32.10 -0.29
C ARG A 206 -15.06 31.49 -1.70
N ASN A 207 -14.30 30.44 -1.95
CA ASN A 207 -14.29 29.75 -3.24
C ASN A 207 -15.61 29.02 -3.50
N THR A 208 -16.19 28.41 -2.47
CA THR A 208 -17.51 27.76 -2.53
C THR A 208 -18.61 28.79 -2.82
N LEU A 209 -18.58 29.93 -2.11
CA LEU A 209 -19.56 30.99 -2.35
C LEU A 209 -19.48 31.55 -3.77
N LYS A 210 -18.28 31.86 -4.27
CA LYS A 210 -18.08 32.32 -5.65
C LYS A 210 -18.65 31.35 -6.67
N LYS A 211 -18.40 30.05 -6.48
CA LYS A 211 -18.91 29.00 -7.35
C LYS A 211 -20.44 28.97 -7.37
N TYR A 212 -21.08 29.12 -6.21
CA TYR A 212 -22.53 29.15 -6.10
C TYR A 212 -23.16 30.40 -6.77
N ILE A 213 -22.53 31.57 -6.61
CA ILE A 213 -22.91 32.79 -7.28
C ILE A 213 -22.86 32.61 -8.82
N GLN A 214 -21.77 32.10 -9.35
CA GLN A 214 -21.61 31.86 -10.79
C GLN A 214 -22.68 30.90 -11.34
N LEU A 215 -23.02 29.87 -10.60
CA LEU A 215 -24.03 28.88 -11.01
C LEU A 215 -25.47 29.44 -11.00
N LEU A 216 -25.79 30.33 -10.05
CA LEU A 216 -27.07 31.00 -10.03
C LEU A 216 -27.20 32.07 -11.13
N GLN A 217 -26.09 32.74 -11.48
CA GLN A 217 -26.06 33.68 -12.60
C GLN A 217 -26.18 33.02 -13.97
N GLN A 218 -25.74 31.76 -14.12
CA GLN A 218 -25.87 30.98 -15.37
C GLN A 218 -27.27 30.36 -15.57
N LYS A 219 -28.08 30.29 -14.50
CA LYS A 219 -29.44 29.73 -14.55
C LYS A 219 -30.54 30.78 -14.77
N ASN A 220 -30.20 32.05 -14.72
CA ASN A 220 -31.04 33.17 -15.11
C ASN A 220 -30.68 33.66 -16.52
#